data_9ed7debc6003c6a62b080c2480d0259b
#
_entry.id   9ed7debc6003c6a62b080c2480d0259b
#
_cell.length_a   1.000
_cell.length_b   1.000
_cell.length_c   1.000
_cell.angle_alpha   90.00
_cell.angle_beta   90.00
_cell.angle_gamma   90.00
#
_symmetry.space_group_name_H-M   'P 1'
#
loop_
_entity.id
_entity.type
_entity.pdbx_description
1 polymer ?
#
loop_
_entity_poly.entity_id
_entity_poly.type
_entity_poly.pdbx_seq_one_letter_code
_entity_poly.pdbx_strand_id
1 'polypeptide(L)'
;MKMYKKVMAAALAGVMTVSMSATAFAADDDGYILKATNEDSKSSDNDLVIAIEGSVSSMDPANIPDTNAISATRGVYETLVSFDENQELTGKLAESWEVSDDSLTYTFKLRQGVKFQDGTDFNAAAVKANYDRVVNKDNNLRQRRTFIVTNEDGSETPRVDSIETPDDYTLVIKLTQAWAPFINRLTQFCIISPAALEEYGNDIMNHPCGTGPYVCTEWEEGDHTSFKRNDDYWGDKPGVDTVTIKEVPEAGARTAMLQTGEADFIYPTPSDQIEAIKGTDDVNILTTDSNIMRYVTLNMDLEQLSDVKVRQAMNYAIDKDAYIQLMYSGYGKPATSVVPSIIGGYEEQEAYTYDVDKAKELMKEAGIVGAGGAGLKRSLRCLPRLDR
;
A
#
# COMPACT_ATOMS: atom_id res chain seq x y z
N MET A 1 27.51 14.58 -0.14
CA MET A 1 26.71 14.53 -1.38
C MET A 1 26.35 13.10 -1.78
N LYS A 2 27.32 12.16 -1.88
CA LYS A 2 27.07 10.72 -2.16
C LYS A 2 26.18 10.02 -1.09
N MET A 3 26.30 10.37 0.17
CA MET A 3 25.51 9.80 1.28
C MET A 3 24.03 10.22 1.23
N TYR A 4 23.73 11.44 0.78
CA TYR A 4 22.37 11.94 0.58
C TYR A 4 21.59 11.20 -0.52
N LYS A 5 22.26 10.86 -1.63
CA LYS A 5 21.64 10.11 -2.74
C LYS A 5 21.10 8.75 -2.29
N LYS A 6 21.82 8.06 -1.41
CA LYS A 6 21.49 6.70 -0.94
C LYS A 6 20.39 6.72 0.12
N VAL A 7 20.37 7.74 0.99
CA VAL A 7 19.29 7.94 1.98
C VAL A 7 17.97 8.31 1.27
N MET A 8 18.06 9.03 0.15
CA MET A 8 16.87 9.46 -0.58
C MET A 8 16.32 8.40 -1.54
N ALA A 9 17.15 7.54 -2.15
CA ALA A 9 16.67 6.36 -2.85
C ALA A 9 15.86 5.46 -1.90
N ALA A 10 16.33 5.32 -0.68
CA ALA A 10 15.63 4.60 0.36
C ALA A 10 14.39 5.34 0.88
N ALA A 11 14.41 6.67 0.96
CA ALA A 11 13.23 7.45 1.33
C ALA A 11 12.16 7.42 0.22
N LEU A 12 12.57 7.37 -1.07
CA LEU A 12 11.62 7.22 -2.18
C LEU A 12 11.09 5.79 -2.28
N ALA A 13 11.96 4.78 -2.11
CA ALA A 13 11.51 3.40 -1.94
C ALA A 13 10.60 3.29 -0.70
N GLY A 14 10.91 4.00 0.38
CA GLY A 14 10.05 4.14 1.56
C GLY A 14 8.72 4.85 1.26
N VAL A 15 8.74 5.92 0.47
CA VAL A 15 7.51 6.63 0.04
C VAL A 15 6.69 5.75 -0.91
N MET A 16 7.33 4.98 -1.77
CA MET A 16 6.63 4.02 -2.65
C MET A 16 6.19 2.76 -1.93
N THR A 17 6.85 2.37 -0.83
CA THR A 17 6.50 1.21 0.00
C THR A 17 5.68 1.55 1.25
N VAL A 18 5.41 2.81 1.57
CA VAL A 18 4.61 3.22 2.75
C VAL A 18 3.12 2.84 2.64
N SER A 19 2.65 2.34 1.50
CA SER A 19 1.45 1.49 1.51
C SER A 19 1.73 0.07 2.02
N MET A 20 3.00 -0.30 2.20
CA MET A 20 3.48 -1.51 2.82
C MET A 20 4.31 -1.08 4.03
N SER A 21 3.64 -0.98 5.17
CA SER A 21 4.18 -0.94 6.53
C SER A 21 5.71 -0.94 6.65
N ALA A 22 6.27 0.23 6.91
CA ALA A 22 7.59 0.29 7.52
C ALA A 22 7.47 -0.25 8.95
N THR A 23 7.92 -1.45 9.18
CA THR A 23 8.23 -1.88 10.54
C THR A 23 9.44 -2.79 10.55
N ALA A 24 10.30 -2.45 11.45
CA ALA A 24 11.33 -3.22 12.06
C ALA A 24 12.28 -3.91 11.08
N PHE A 25 13.21 -3.15 10.58
CA PHE A 25 14.52 -3.72 10.34
C PHE A 25 15.01 -4.29 11.66
N ALA A 26 15.44 -5.55 11.67
CA ALA A 26 16.18 -6.08 12.80
C ALA A 26 17.35 -5.12 13.03
N ALA A 27 17.27 -4.37 14.10
CA ALA A 27 18.30 -3.45 14.50
C ALA A 27 19.53 -4.28 14.87
N ASP A 28 20.58 -4.17 14.10
CA ASP A 28 21.88 -4.02 14.76
C ASP A 28 21.83 -2.66 15.47
N ASP A 29 22.37 -2.56 16.64
CA ASP A 29 22.28 -1.58 17.73
C ASP A 29 22.29 -0.08 17.39
N ASP A 30 22.15 0.33 16.11
CA ASP A 30 22.36 1.68 15.60
C ASP A 30 21.10 2.33 14.97
N GLY A 31 19.90 1.81 15.20
CA GLY A 31 18.66 2.43 14.71
C GLY A 31 18.60 2.49 13.18
N TYR A 32 17.42 2.51 12.62
CA TYR A 32 17.12 2.63 11.20
C TYR A 32 18.09 3.47 10.40
N ILE A 33 19.06 2.84 9.81
CA ILE A 33 19.84 3.44 8.75
C ILE A 33 19.81 2.44 7.61
N LEU A 34 19.18 2.80 6.51
CA LEU A 34 19.55 2.28 5.23
C LEU A 34 21.01 2.69 5.03
N LYS A 35 21.93 1.93 5.62
CA LYS A 35 23.35 2.05 5.32
C LYS A 35 23.49 1.56 3.90
N ALA A 36 23.60 2.51 3.00
CA ALA A 36 24.21 2.19 1.73
C ALA A 36 25.61 1.67 2.07
N THR A 37 25.82 0.41 1.91
CA THR A 37 27.08 -0.25 2.23
C THR A 37 28.14 0.01 1.17
N ASN A 38 27.81 0.79 0.12
CA ASN A 38 28.71 1.07 -0.95
C ASN A 38 28.86 2.56 -1.23
N GLU A 39 30.08 3.09 -1.07
CA GLU A 39 30.42 4.48 -1.38
C GLU A 39 30.54 4.73 -2.89
N ASP A 40 30.65 3.67 -3.69
CA ASP A 40 30.84 3.69 -5.13
C ASP A 40 29.60 3.19 -5.88
N SER A 41 28.42 3.87 -5.72
CA SER A 41 27.28 3.53 -6.58
C SER A 41 27.63 3.77 -8.06
N LYS A 42 27.28 2.85 -8.93
CA LYS A 42 27.50 2.95 -10.38
C LYS A 42 26.71 4.09 -11.03
N SER A 43 25.63 4.54 -10.39
CA SER A 43 24.90 5.73 -10.85
C SER A 43 25.69 6.98 -10.49
N SER A 44 26.30 7.59 -11.48
CA SER A 44 26.98 8.90 -11.35
C SER A 44 26.00 10.07 -11.42
N ASP A 45 24.75 9.80 -11.79
CA ASP A 45 23.72 10.78 -12.10
C ASP A 45 22.72 10.88 -10.95
N ASN A 46 21.97 11.99 -10.89
CA ASN A 46 20.92 12.22 -9.91
C ASN A 46 19.58 11.53 -10.33
N ASP A 47 19.67 10.51 -11.15
CA ASP A 47 18.56 9.76 -11.68
C ASP A 47 18.36 8.46 -10.93
N LEU A 48 17.12 8.06 -10.70
CA LEU A 48 16.75 6.81 -10.06
C LEU A 48 15.84 6.00 -10.99
N VAL A 49 16.26 4.80 -11.33
CA VAL A 49 15.48 3.86 -12.12
C VAL A 49 14.97 2.73 -11.22
N ILE A 50 13.66 2.57 -11.17
CA ILE A 50 12.97 1.53 -10.38
C ILE A 50 12.28 0.58 -11.34
N ALA A 51 12.60 -0.73 -11.30
CA ALA A 51 11.88 -1.72 -12.07
C ALA A 51 10.88 -2.48 -11.18
N ILE A 52 9.60 -2.48 -11.58
CA ILE A 52 8.50 -3.08 -10.82
C ILE A 52 7.85 -4.23 -11.60
N GLU A 53 7.23 -5.16 -10.88
CA GLU A 53 6.55 -6.32 -11.49
C GLU A 53 5.25 -5.94 -12.18
N GLY A 54 4.48 -5.04 -11.60
CA GLY A 54 3.15 -4.69 -12.08
C GLY A 54 3.10 -3.34 -12.76
N SER A 55 1.90 -2.96 -13.19
CA SER A 55 1.67 -1.71 -13.90
C SER A 55 1.28 -0.57 -12.96
N VAL A 56 1.60 0.66 -13.37
CA VAL A 56 1.02 1.90 -12.82
C VAL A 56 -0.27 2.17 -13.61
N SER A 57 -1.37 1.58 -13.15
CA SER A 57 -2.64 1.53 -13.91
C SER A 57 -3.41 2.85 -13.94
N SER A 58 -3.05 3.84 -13.14
CA SER A 58 -3.69 5.15 -13.09
C SER A 58 -2.83 6.15 -12.34
N MET A 59 -2.81 7.39 -12.82
CA MET A 59 -2.29 8.54 -12.09
C MET A 59 -3.40 9.41 -11.44
N ASP A 60 -4.68 9.02 -11.54
CA ASP A 60 -5.76 9.62 -10.74
C ASP A 60 -5.84 8.94 -9.36
N PRO A 61 -5.44 9.60 -8.25
CA PRO A 61 -5.35 8.98 -6.94
C PRO A 61 -6.73 8.59 -6.37
N ALA A 62 -7.82 9.13 -6.90
CA ALA A 62 -9.18 8.75 -6.49
C ALA A 62 -9.71 7.50 -7.20
N ASN A 63 -8.98 6.99 -8.22
CA ASN A 63 -9.41 5.85 -9.03
C ASN A 63 -8.36 4.74 -9.16
N ILE A 64 -7.51 4.57 -8.16
CA ILE A 64 -6.43 3.58 -8.15
C ILE A 64 -6.93 2.22 -7.68
N PRO A 65 -6.70 1.12 -8.45
CA PRO A 65 -7.04 -0.24 -8.04
C PRO A 65 -5.92 -1.00 -7.33
N ASP A 66 -4.67 -0.60 -7.48
CA ASP A 66 -3.48 -1.38 -7.13
C ASP A 66 -2.42 -0.58 -6.34
N THR A 67 -1.48 -1.29 -5.73
CA THR A 67 -0.43 -0.72 -4.88
C THR A 67 0.67 0.00 -5.65
N ASN A 68 0.96 -0.40 -6.91
CA ASN A 68 2.00 0.24 -7.72
C ASN A 68 1.60 1.67 -8.07
N ALA A 69 0.35 1.84 -8.52
CA ALA A 69 -0.20 3.15 -8.81
C ALA A 69 -0.31 4.03 -7.55
N ILE A 70 -0.68 3.44 -6.37
CA ILE A 70 -0.63 4.16 -5.09
C ILE A 70 0.79 4.67 -4.81
N SER A 71 1.80 3.82 -5.01
CA SER A 71 3.20 4.18 -4.76
C SER A 71 3.68 5.29 -5.70
N ALA A 72 3.39 5.18 -6.99
CA ALA A 72 3.75 6.19 -8.00
C ALA A 72 3.08 7.54 -7.72
N THR A 73 1.79 7.54 -7.40
CA THR A 73 1.03 8.79 -7.16
C THR A 73 1.45 9.52 -5.90
N ARG A 74 2.03 8.85 -4.90
CA ARG A 74 2.53 9.50 -3.67
C ARG A 74 3.71 10.46 -3.89
N GLY A 75 4.44 10.33 -4.97
CA GLY A 75 5.44 11.31 -5.37
C GLY A 75 4.83 12.65 -5.82
N VAL A 76 3.60 12.60 -6.35
CA VAL A 76 2.90 13.75 -6.94
C VAL A 76 1.89 14.36 -5.97
N TYR A 77 1.16 13.53 -5.23
CA TYR A 77 0.05 13.99 -4.39
C TYR A 77 0.32 13.74 -2.92
N GLU A 78 -0.21 14.62 -2.11
CA GLU A 78 -0.15 14.52 -0.66
C GLU A 78 -1.56 14.50 -0.05
N THR A 79 -1.62 14.08 1.21
CA THR A 79 -2.83 13.90 2.00
C THR A 79 -2.83 14.86 3.19
N LEU A 80 -3.95 15.02 3.89
CA LEU A 80 -4.01 15.84 5.10
C LEU A 80 -3.13 15.27 6.21
N VAL A 81 -3.17 13.96 6.38
CA VAL A 81 -2.43 13.21 7.40
C VAL A 81 -1.76 12.00 6.76
N SER A 82 -0.66 11.55 7.33
CA SER A 82 0.08 10.37 6.87
C SER A 82 0.50 9.51 8.05
N PHE A 83 1.00 8.31 7.80
CA PHE A 83 1.73 7.55 8.79
C PHE A 83 3.22 7.86 8.71
N ASP A 84 3.88 7.95 9.85
CA ASP A 84 5.33 8.00 9.95
C ASP A 84 5.97 6.61 9.85
N GLU A 85 7.27 6.51 10.06
CA GLU A 85 8.03 5.25 10.02
C GLU A 85 7.63 4.25 11.12
N ASN A 86 7.05 4.74 12.23
CA ASN A 86 6.56 3.93 13.34
C ASN A 86 5.08 3.53 13.17
N GLN A 87 4.47 3.82 12.02
CA GLN A 87 3.04 3.66 11.76
C GLN A 87 2.16 4.53 12.68
N GLU A 88 2.71 5.61 13.22
CA GLU A 88 1.95 6.60 13.97
C GLU A 88 1.38 7.67 13.03
N LEU A 89 0.15 8.09 13.32
CA LEU A 89 -0.53 9.09 12.51
C LEU A 89 0.11 10.47 12.73
N THR A 90 0.55 11.10 11.65
CA THR A 90 1.20 12.42 11.67
C THR A 90 0.57 13.38 10.66
N GLY A 91 0.76 14.69 10.89
CA GLY A 91 0.28 15.72 9.97
C GLY A 91 1.12 15.80 8.70
N LYS A 92 0.47 16.03 7.55
CA LYS A 92 1.12 16.29 6.26
C LYS A 92 0.70 17.66 5.71
N LEU A 93 -0.38 17.76 4.94
CA LEU A 93 -0.97 19.04 4.52
C LEU A 93 -1.77 19.72 5.66
N ALA A 94 -2.18 18.95 6.68
CA ALA A 94 -2.63 19.51 7.96
C ALA A 94 -1.46 19.52 8.94
N GLU A 95 -1.27 20.64 9.64
CA GLU A 95 -0.27 20.75 10.72
C GLU A 95 -0.74 20.06 12.01
N SER A 96 -2.05 20.12 12.26
CA SER A 96 -2.69 19.50 13.42
C SER A 96 -4.18 19.31 13.17
N TRP A 97 -4.79 18.51 14.03
CA TRP A 97 -6.25 18.35 14.05
C TRP A 97 -6.77 18.13 15.49
N GLU A 98 -8.03 18.46 15.68
CA GLU A 98 -8.77 18.21 16.90
C GLU A 98 -10.00 17.37 16.58
N VAL A 99 -10.38 16.50 17.50
CA VAL A 99 -11.57 15.66 17.40
C VAL A 99 -12.50 15.99 18.57
N SER A 100 -13.76 16.23 18.30
CA SER A 100 -14.75 16.47 19.35
C SER A 100 -14.98 15.24 20.24
N ASP A 101 -15.43 15.44 21.49
CA ASP A 101 -15.64 14.37 22.47
C ASP A 101 -16.60 13.26 21.97
N ASP A 102 -17.56 13.62 21.12
CA ASP A 102 -18.50 12.69 20.49
C ASP A 102 -17.94 12.00 19.24
N SER A 103 -16.68 12.32 18.86
CA SER A 103 -16.00 11.81 17.67
C SER A 103 -16.74 12.09 16.33
N LEU A 104 -17.58 13.11 16.30
CA LEU A 104 -18.33 13.50 15.11
C LEU A 104 -17.68 14.63 14.33
N THR A 105 -16.94 15.52 14.99
CA THR A 105 -16.35 16.72 14.35
C THR A 105 -14.84 16.65 14.39
N TYR A 106 -14.23 16.80 13.21
CA TYR A 106 -12.79 16.88 13.02
C TYR A 106 -12.43 18.26 12.50
N THR A 107 -11.62 19.01 13.26
CA THR A 107 -11.14 20.34 12.87
C THR A 107 -9.66 20.29 12.56
N PHE A 108 -9.31 20.53 11.31
CA PHE A 108 -7.93 20.54 10.81
C PHE A 108 -7.41 21.96 10.69
N LYS A 109 -6.17 22.17 11.11
CA LYS A 109 -5.36 23.36 10.79
C LYS A 109 -4.46 23.02 9.61
N LEU A 110 -4.69 23.66 8.49
CA LEU A 110 -3.98 23.39 7.25
C LEU A 110 -2.67 24.19 7.19
N ARG A 111 -1.69 23.60 6.54
CA ARG A 111 -0.38 24.22 6.31
C ARG A 111 -0.51 25.40 5.36
N GLN A 112 0.12 26.51 5.74
CA GLN A 112 0.12 27.74 4.93
C GLN A 112 1.30 27.77 3.95
N GLY A 113 1.12 28.49 2.83
CA GLY A 113 2.17 28.68 1.83
C GLY A 113 2.48 27.46 0.95
N VAL A 114 1.70 26.40 1.06
CA VAL A 114 1.80 25.24 0.17
C VAL A 114 1.18 25.59 -1.19
N LYS A 115 1.88 25.23 -2.26
CA LYS A 115 1.40 25.40 -3.63
C LYS A 115 1.25 24.05 -4.33
N PHE A 116 0.28 23.98 -5.21
CA PHE A 116 0.22 22.92 -6.21
C PHE A 116 1.28 23.12 -7.28
N GLN A 117 1.57 22.08 -8.03
CA GLN A 117 2.58 22.08 -9.10
C GLN A 117 2.22 23.00 -10.28
N ASP A 118 0.97 23.41 -10.42
CA ASP A 118 0.49 24.42 -11.34
C ASP A 118 0.65 25.87 -10.82
N GLY A 119 1.20 26.03 -9.60
CA GLY A 119 1.44 27.31 -8.94
C GLY A 119 0.25 27.87 -8.16
N THR A 120 -0.92 27.21 -8.20
CA THR A 120 -2.09 27.62 -7.39
C THR A 120 -1.91 27.30 -5.91
N ASP A 121 -2.61 28.00 -5.04
CA ASP A 121 -2.46 27.85 -3.59
C ASP A 121 -3.30 26.67 -3.06
N PHE A 122 -2.69 25.86 -2.19
CA PHE A 122 -3.41 24.87 -1.39
C PHE A 122 -4.15 25.55 -0.24
N ASN A 123 -5.43 25.23 -0.07
CA ASN A 123 -6.28 25.74 1.00
C ASN A 123 -7.45 24.79 1.32
N ALA A 124 -8.30 25.16 2.29
CA ALA A 124 -9.45 24.36 2.70
C ALA A 124 -10.48 24.15 1.58
N ALA A 125 -10.65 25.13 0.70
CA ALA A 125 -11.56 25.02 -0.45
C ALA A 125 -11.05 23.95 -1.44
N ALA A 126 -9.73 23.79 -1.61
CA ALA A 126 -9.16 22.74 -2.45
C ALA A 126 -9.48 21.34 -1.89
N VAL A 127 -9.40 21.15 -0.58
CA VAL A 127 -9.77 19.87 0.06
C VAL A 127 -11.25 19.57 -0.16
N LYS A 128 -12.11 20.57 0.03
CA LYS A 128 -13.55 20.41 -0.21
C LYS A 128 -13.86 20.09 -1.66
N ALA A 129 -13.23 20.74 -2.64
CA ALA A 129 -13.42 20.46 -4.06
C ALA A 129 -13.06 19.00 -4.41
N ASN A 130 -11.97 18.47 -3.86
CA ASN A 130 -11.58 17.06 -4.01
C ASN A 130 -12.61 16.11 -3.39
N TYR A 131 -13.13 16.42 -2.21
CA TYR A 131 -14.19 15.64 -1.59
C TYR A 131 -15.46 15.66 -2.47
N ASP A 132 -15.92 16.81 -2.90
CA ASP A 132 -17.12 16.96 -3.73
C ASP A 132 -16.97 16.17 -5.05
N ARG A 133 -15.78 16.17 -5.65
CA ARG A 133 -15.47 15.33 -6.82
C ARG A 133 -15.61 13.85 -6.51
N VAL A 134 -15.04 13.39 -5.40
CA VAL A 134 -15.01 11.95 -5.05
C VAL A 134 -16.40 11.42 -4.73
N VAL A 135 -17.24 12.19 -4.02
CA VAL A 135 -18.58 11.73 -3.65
C VAL A 135 -19.59 11.84 -4.78
N ASN A 136 -19.32 12.64 -5.80
CA ASN A 136 -20.18 12.78 -6.98
C ASN A 136 -20.27 11.43 -7.70
N LYS A 137 -21.49 10.89 -7.80
CA LYS A 137 -21.77 9.58 -8.37
C LYS A 137 -21.43 9.50 -9.87
N ASP A 138 -21.57 10.62 -10.58
CA ASP A 138 -21.35 10.67 -12.03
C ASP A 138 -19.89 10.49 -12.40
N ASN A 139 -18.95 10.77 -11.48
CA ASN A 139 -17.52 10.56 -11.68
C ASN A 139 -17.10 9.09 -11.54
N ASN A 140 -17.95 8.23 -10.96
CA ASN A 140 -17.71 6.78 -10.80
C ASN A 140 -16.33 6.42 -10.22
N LEU A 141 -15.87 7.18 -9.23
CA LEU A 141 -14.55 7.01 -8.63
C LEU A 141 -14.54 5.90 -7.56
N ARG A 142 -13.51 5.08 -7.57
CA ARG A 142 -13.34 3.97 -6.61
C ARG A 142 -13.28 4.45 -5.16
N GLN A 143 -12.65 5.60 -4.92
CA GLN A 143 -12.49 6.17 -3.57
C GLN A 143 -13.82 6.62 -2.96
N ARG A 144 -14.88 6.79 -3.76
CA ARG A 144 -16.22 7.15 -3.31
C ARG A 144 -16.74 6.23 -2.19
N ARG A 145 -16.44 4.94 -2.26
CA ARG A 145 -16.80 3.94 -1.22
C ARG A 145 -16.21 4.23 0.17
N THR A 146 -15.17 5.05 0.26
CA THR A 146 -14.61 5.50 1.54
C THR A 146 -15.58 6.43 2.26
N PHE A 147 -16.29 7.27 1.52
CA PHE A 147 -17.16 8.30 2.06
C PHE A 147 -18.67 7.99 1.95
N ILE A 148 -19.03 7.05 1.08
CA ILE A 148 -20.42 6.64 0.84
C ILE A 148 -20.57 5.15 1.14
N VAL A 149 -21.52 4.80 1.97
CA VAL A 149 -21.92 3.41 2.26
C VAL A 149 -23.09 3.07 1.35
N THR A 150 -22.97 1.95 0.63
CA THR A 150 -24.12 1.36 -0.07
C THR A 150 -24.75 0.32 0.84
N ASN A 151 -26.01 0.51 1.18
CA ASN A 151 -26.78 -0.37 2.05
C ASN A 151 -27.28 -1.61 1.27
N GLU A 152 -27.76 -2.63 1.99
CA GLU A 152 -28.27 -3.88 1.40
C GLU A 152 -29.45 -3.64 0.45
N ASP A 153 -30.27 -2.61 0.71
CA ASP A 153 -31.40 -2.22 -0.13
C ASP A 153 -31.01 -1.35 -1.35
N GLY A 154 -29.70 -1.12 -1.53
CA GLY A 154 -29.16 -0.29 -2.61
C GLY A 154 -29.21 1.22 -2.35
N SER A 155 -29.73 1.65 -1.20
CA SER A 155 -29.67 3.06 -0.79
C SER A 155 -28.24 3.45 -0.39
N GLU A 156 -27.95 4.75 -0.42
CA GLU A 156 -26.62 5.28 -0.10
C GLU A 156 -26.69 6.17 1.14
N THR A 157 -25.74 5.97 2.04
CA THR A 157 -25.59 6.78 3.26
C THR A 157 -24.22 7.45 3.25
N PRO A 158 -24.13 8.79 3.23
CA PRO A 158 -22.86 9.49 3.36
C PRO A 158 -22.32 9.32 4.78
N ARG A 159 -21.00 9.14 4.89
CA ARG A 159 -20.29 9.14 6.18
C ARG A 159 -20.00 10.56 6.67
N VAL A 160 -19.86 11.50 5.75
CA VAL A 160 -19.62 12.91 6.04
C VAL A 160 -20.96 13.64 5.86
N ASP A 161 -21.36 14.36 6.90
CA ASP A 161 -22.55 15.22 6.94
C ASP A 161 -22.26 16.55 6.25
N SER A 162 -21.15 17.20 6.64
CA SER A 162 -20.76 18.48 6.06
C SER A 162 -19.25 18.70 6.09
N ILE A 163 -18.76 19.51 5.16
CA ILE A 163 -17.42 20.07 5.15
C ILE A 163 -17.54 21.60 5.12
N GLU A 164 -17.03 22.24 6.16
CA GLU A 164 -17.01 23.68 6.32
C GLU A 164 -15.58 24.20 6.17
N THR A 165 -15.42 25.35 5.53
CA THR A 165 -14.16 26.06 5.32
C THR A 165 -14.31 27.47 5.86
N PRO A 166 -14.26 27.65 7.21
CA PRO A 166 -14.49 28.95 7.85
C PRO A 166 -13.51 30.03 7.41
N ASP A 167 -12.30 29.60 7.07
CA ASP A 167 -11.23 30.38 6.49
C ASP A 167 -10.35 29.50 5.57
N ASP A 168 -9.37 30.07 4.90
CA ASP A 168 -8.53 29.38 3.92
C ASP A 168 -7.72 28.21 4.52
N TYR A 169 -7.45 28.21 5.83
CA TYR A 169 -6.59 27.25 6.49
C TYR A 169 -7.24 26.49 7.64
N THR A 170 -8.56 26.62 7.79
CA THR A 170 -9.34 25.83 8.73
C THR A 170 -10.36 24.99 7.97
N LEU A 171 -10.27 23.67 8.16
CA LEU A 171 -11.21 22.71 7.58
C LEU A 171 -11.94 21.99 8.70
N VAL A 172 -13.28 22.02 8.65
CA VAL A 172 -14.12 21.30 9.63
C VAL A 172 -14.92 20.23 8.89
N ILE A 173 -14.73 18.98 9.27
CA ILE A 173 -15.45 17.83 8.72
C ILE A 173 -16.36 17.27 9.81
N LYS A 174 -17.66 17.21 9.54
CA LYS A 174 -18.66 16.59 10.41
C LYS A 174 -19.08 15.24 9.85
N LEU A 175 -19.09 14.21 10.67
CA LEU A 175 -19.54 12.87 10.31
C LEU A 175 -21.01 12.69 10.65
N THR A 176 -21.71 11.86 9.87
CA THR A 176 -23.09 11.43 10.15
C THR A 176 -23.19 10.52 11.37
N GLN A 177 -22.14 9.77 11.63
CA GLN A 177 -21.97 8.92 12.82
C GLN A 177 -20.50 8.75 13.16
N ALA A 178 -20.18 8.49 14.43
CA ALA A 178 -18.80 8.25 14.86
C ALA A 178 -18.23 7.01 14.14
N TRP A 179 -17.06 7.20 13.55
CA TRP A 179 -16.37 6.16 12.78
C TRP A 179 -14.87 6.22 13.04
N ALA A 180 -14.40 5.40 13.96
CA ALA A 180 -13.00 5.39 14.41
C ALA A 180 -11.95 5.32 13.27
N PRO A 181 -12.16 4.57 12.16
CA PRO A 181 -11.20 4.53 11.07
C PRO A 181 -11.13 5.81 10.21
N PHE A 182 -11.98 6.82 10.45
CA PHE A 182 -12.08 7.98 9.55
C PHE A 182 -10.75 8.67 9.31
N ILE A 183 -10.05 9.04 10.39
CA ILE A 183 -8.76 9.75 10.27
C ILE A 183 -7.71 8.93 9.50
N ASN A 184 -7.66 7.61 9.75
CA ASN A 184 -6.76 6.71 9.04
C ASN A 184 -7.10 6.60 7.54
N ARG A 185 -8.38 6.75 7.17
CA ARG A 185 -8.79 6.75 5.76
C ARG A 185 -8.35 8.00 5.01
N LEU A 186 -8.15 9.11 5.72
CA LEU A 186 -7.63 10.35 5.13
C LEU A 186 -6.16 10.23 4.70
N THR A 187 -5.39 9.24 5.19
CA THR A 187 -4.03 8.95 4.70
C THR A 187 -3.99 8.44 3.25
N GLN A 188 -5.15 8.12 2.69
CA GLN A 188 -5.32 7.70 1.30
C GLN A 188 -6.07 8.73 0.46
N PHE A 189 -6.56 9.81 1.08
CA PHE A 189 -7.29 10.87 0.40
C PHE A 189 -6.33 11.95 -0.08
N CYS A 190 -5.79 11.75 -1.27
CA CYS A 190 -4.86 12.67 -1.93
C CYS A 190 -5.60 13.91 -2.46
N ILE A 191 -4.91 15.06 -2.41
CA ILE A 191 -5.47 16.34 -2.87
C ILE A 191 -4.85 16.70 -4.21
N ILE A 192 -5.73 16.88 -5.19
CA ILE A 192 -5.43 17.30 -6.58
C ILE A 192 -5.68 18.80 -6.69
N SER A 193 -4.92 19.51 -7.52
CA SER A 193 -5.21 20.90 -7.83
C SER A 193 -6.64 21.10 -8.36
N PRO A 194 -7.45 21.97 -7.74
CA PRO A 194 -8.77 22.30 -8.27
C PRO A 194 -8.72 22.92 -9.67
N ALA A 195 -7.68 23.69 -9.99
CA ALA A 195 -7.51 24.28 -11.32
C ALA A 195 -7.27 23.19 -12.38
N ALA A 196 -6.41 22.21 -12.07
CA ALA A 196 -6.21 21.06 -12.95
C ALA A 196 -7.49 20.20 -13.08
N LEU A 197 -8.26 20.03 -12.00
CA LEU A 197 -9.56 19.33 -12.07
C LEU A 197 -10.57 20.07 -12.94
N GLU A 198 -10.60 21.42 -12.89
CA GLU A 198 -11.47 22.24 -13.74
C GLU A 198 -11.07 22.15 -15.22
N GLU A 199 -9.77 22.15 -15.51
CA GLU A 199 -9.24 22.12 -16.87
C GLU A 199 -9.39 20.73 -17.52
N TYR A 200 -9.03 19.66 -16.80
CA TYR A 200 -8.90 18.30 -17.36
C TYR A 200 -10.01 17.34 -16.95
N GLY A 201 -10.76 17.64 -15.88
CA GLY A 201 -11.89 16.82 -15.45
C GLY A 201 -11.52 15.36 -15.20
N ASN A 202 -12.15 14.44 -15.95
CA ASN A 202 -11.88 13.01 -15.85
C ASN A 202 -10.57 12.56 -16.54
N ASP A 203 -9.95 13.45 -17.32
CA ASP A 203 -8.65 13.21 -17.94
C ASP A 203 -7.46 13.56 -17.02
N ILE A 204 -7.73 13.87 -15.76
CA ILE A 204 -6.71 14.23 -14.74
C ILE A 204 -5.63 13.16 -14.57
N MET A 205 -5.92 11.90 -14.92
CA MET A 205 -4.93 10.82 -14.89
C MET A 205 -3.76 11.06 -15.85
N ASN A 206 -3.98 11.77 -16.95
CA ASN A 206 -2.95 12.15 -17.91
C ASN A 206 -2.28 13.51 -17.59
N HIS A 207 -2.84 14.24 -16.63
CA HIS A 207 -2.38 15.56 -16.21
C HIS A 207 -2.24 15.66 -14.68
N PRO A 208 -1.44 14.76 -14.05
CA PRO A 208 -1.32 14.72 -12.60
C PRO A 208 -0.76 16.04 -12.05
N CYS A 209 -1.47 16.64 -11.11
CA CYS A 209 -1.08 17.90 -10.49
C CYS A 209 -1.45 17.90 -9.00
N GLY A 210 -0.46 17.76 -8.14
CA GLY A 210 -0.58 17.71 -6.69
C GLY A 210 0.33 18.72 -6.01
N THR A 211 0.60 18.51 -4.71
CA THR A 211 1.50 19.32 -3.89
C THR A 211 2.84 18.63 -3.63
N GLY A 212 3.05 17.46 -4.18
CA GLY A 212 4.13 16.54 -3.83
C GLY A 212 5.52 16.96 -4.34
N PRO A 213 6.55 16.23 -3.85
CA PRO A 213 7.96 16.51 -4.13
C PRO A 213 8.40 16.20 -5.56
N TYR A 214 7.59 15.52 -6.35
CA TYR A 214 7.88 15.19 -7.74
C TYR A 214 6.70 15.54 -8.65
N VAL A 215 7.01 16.01 -9.84
CA VAL A 215 6.08 16.27 -10.94
C VAL A 215 6.16 15.08 -11.89
N CYS A 216 5.01 14.47 -12.22
CA CYS A 216 4.94 13.47 -13.28
C CYS A 216 5.14 14.15 -14.63
N THR A 217 6.15 13.71 -15.39
CA THR A 217 6.49 14.28 -16.70
C THR A 217 6.00 13.41 -17.84
N GLU A 218 5.86 12.11 -17.61
CA GLU A 218 5.38 11.15 -18.58
C GLU A 218 4.77 9.95 -17.87
N TRP A 219 3.68 9.45 -18.39
CA TRP A 219 3.05 8.20 -17.95
C TRP A 219 2.58 7.43 -19.18
N GLU A 220 3.20 6.28 -19.42
CA GLU A 220 2.85 5.34 -20.47
C GLU A 220 2.52 3.99 -19.82
N GLU A 221 1.20 3.70 -19.74
CA GLU A 221 0.70 2.48 -19.12
C GLU A 221 1.27 1.23 -19.81
N GLY A 222 1.85 0.33 -19.03
CA GLY A 222 2.48 -0.90 -19.52
C GLY A 222 3.95 -0.73 -19.92
N ASP A 223 4.53 0.46 -19.79
CA ASP A 223 5.92 0.73 -20.11
C ASP A 223 6.63 1.44 -18.95
N HIS A 224 6.33 2.71 -18.71
CA HIS A 224 7.01 3.46 -17.64
C HIS A 224 6.23 4.68 -17.15
N THR A 225 6.67 5.19 -16.00
CA THR A 225 6.25 6.49 -15.46
C THR A 225 7.47 7.28 -15.05
N SER A 226 7.63 8.51 -15.57
CA SER A 226 8.76 9.39 -15.32
C SER A 226 8.37 10.59 -14.48
N PHE A 227 9.26 10.96 -13.57
CA PHE A 227 9.07 12.07 -12.64
C PHE A 227 10.29 12.95 -12.61
N LYS A 228 10.07 14.25 -12.41
CA LYS A 228 11.09 15.25 -12.15
C LYS A 228 10.86 15.86 -10.77
N ARG A 229 11.95 16.17 -10.05
CA ARG A 229 11.88 16.86 -8.78
C ARG A 229 11.11 18.18 -8.91
N ASN A 230 10.22 18.42 -7.97
CA ASN A 230 9.55 19.71 -7.79
C ASN A 230 10.49 20.65 -7.01
N ASP A 231 11.11 21.60 -7.72
CA ASP A 231 12.04 22.54 -7.10
C ASP A 231 11.33 23.57 -6.20
N ASP A 232 10.02 23.74 -6.35
CA ASP A 232 9.18 24.61 -5.53
C ASP A 232 8.45 23.87 -4.41
N TYR A 233 8.87 22.61 -4.13
CA TYR A 233 8.28 21.82 -3.07
C TYR A 233 8.39 22.50 -1.71
N TRP A 234 7.29 22.56 -0.99
CA TRP A 234 7.16 23.23 0.31
C TRP A 234 7.91 22.55 1.47
N GLY A 235 8.19 21.25 1.36
CA GLY A 235 8.93 20.46 2.34
C GLY A 235 10.42 20.31 1.98
N ASP A 236 11.06 19.31 2.60
CA ASP A 236 12.44 18.98 2.31
C ASP A 236 12.58 18.45 0.87
N LYS A 237 13.43 19.12 0.09
CA LYS A 237 13.64 18.76 -1.32
C LYS A 237 14.29 17.38 -1.45
N PRO A 238 13.75 16.50 -2.31
CA PRO A 238 14.41 15.23 -2.62
C PRO A 238 15.83 15.41 -3.15
N GLY A 239 16.70 14.46 -2.83
CA GLY A 239 18.09 14.47 -3.30
C GLY A 239 18.26 13.98 -4.75
N VAL A 240 17.25 13.31 -5.29
CA VAL A 240 17.25 12.75 -6.65
C VAL A 240 16.49 13.68 -7.57
N ASP A 241 17.05 13.96 -8.76
CA ASP A 241 16.49 14.93 -9.69
C ASP A 241 15.38 14.31 -10.55
N THR A 242 15.56 13.07 -11.01
CA THR A 242 14.56 12.33 -11.79
C THR A 242 14.33 10.93 -11.23
N VAL A 243 13.11 10.42 -11.42
CA VAL A 243 12.74 9.05 -11.08
C VAL A 243 12.01 8.45 -12.27
N THR A 244 12.43 7.25 -12.70
CA THR A 244 11.71 6.49 -13.71
C THR A 244 11.30 5.14 -13.13
N ILE A 245 10.00 4.87 -13.12
CA ILE A 245 9.44 3.57 -12.76
C ILE A 245 9.21 2.81 -14.06
N LYS A 246 9.97 1.74 -14.30
CA LYS A 246 9.81 0.84 -15.45
C LYS A 246 8.95 -0.36 -15.07
N GLU A 247 7.99 -0.69 -15.91
CA GLU A 247 7.12 -1.86 -15.76
C GLU A 247 7.78 -3.08 -16.40
N VAL A 248 8.35 -3.96 -15.59
CA VAL A 248 9.11 -5.14 -16.02
C VAL A 248 8.54 -6.39 -15.36
N PRO A 249 7.48 -7.01 -15.89
CA PRO A 249 6.78 -8.14 -15.27
C PRO A 249 7.64 -9.37 -15.04
N GLU A 250 8.62 -9.61 -15.90
CA GLU A 250 9.46 -10.80 -15.86
C GLU A 250 10.56 -10.66 -14.78
N ALA A 251 10.57 -11.58 -13.80
CA ALA A 251 11.45 -11.52 -12.64
C ALA A 251 12.95 -11.57 -12.99
N GLY A 252 13.32 -12.42 -13.95
CA GLY A 252 14.71 -12.54 -14.38
C GLY A 252 15.21 -11.28 -15.10
N ALA A 253 14.33 -10.59 -15.84
CA ALA A 253 14.67 -9.34 -16.48
C ALA A 253 14.93 -8.24 -15.43
N ARG A 254 14.06 -8.11 -14.41
CA ARG A 254 14.30 -7.17 -13.30
C ARG A 254 15.62 -7.43 -12.59
N THR A 255 15.91 -8.69 -12.29
CA THR A 255 17.19 -9.07 -11.65
C THR A 255 18.38 -8.71 -12.54
N ALA A 256 18.31 -8.98 -13.86
CA ALA A 256 19.38 -8.63 -14.78
C ALA A 256 19.60 -7.11 -14.87
N MET A 257 18.53 -6.32 -14.92
CA MET A 257 18.62 -4.85 -14.89
C MET A 257 19.32 -4.32 -13.65
N LEU A 258 19.03 -4.90 -12.46
CA LEU A 258 19.72 -4.56 -11.21
C LEU A 258 21.20 -4.90 -11.29
N GLN A 259 21.54 -6.11 -11.76
CA GLN A 259 22.91 -6.60 -11.85
C GLN A 259 23.77 -5.83 -12.86
N THR A 260 23.15 -5.32 -13.92
CA THR A 260 23.85 -4.53 -14.96
C THR A 260 23.90 -3.03 -14.62
N GLY A 261 23.17 -2.58 -13.60
CA GLY A 261 23.02 -1.17 -13.25
C GLY A 261 22.08 -0.40 -14.19
N GLU A 262 21.23 -1.10 -14.95
CA GLU A 262 20.14 -0.48 -15.73
C GLU A 262 18.96 -0.07 -14.84
N ALA A 263 18.78 -0.73 -13.70
CA ALA A 263 17.89 -0.34 -12.63
C ALA A 263 18.67 -0.22 -11.32
N ASP A 264 18.37 0.84 -10.54
CA ASP A 264 18.94 1.07 -9.22
C ASP A 264 18.17 0.34 -8.12
N PHE A 265 16.91 0.04 -8.37
CA PHE A 265 16.01 -0.64 -7.43
C PHE A 265 15.03 -1.54 -8.17
N ILE A 266 14.79 -2.73 -7.63
CA ILE A 266 13.75 -3.64 -8.15
C ILE A 266 12.73 -3.99 -7.07
N TYR A 267 11.45 -4.13 -7.46
CA TYR A 267 10.38 -4.51 -6.56
C TYR A 267 9.28 -5.32 -7.27
N PRO A 268 8.79 -6.40 -6.66
CA PRO A 268 9.38 -7.13 -5.53
C PRO A 268 10.66 -7.86 -5.97
N THR A 269 11.55 -8.12 -5.01
CA THR A 269 12.70 -8.99 -5.24
C THR A 269 12.22 -10.45 -5.34
N PRO A 270 12.51 -11.17 -6.43
CA PRO A 270 12.13 -12.58 -6.56
C PRO A 270 12.83 -13.43 -5.50
N SER A 271 12.05 -14.15 -4.69
CA SER A 271 12.58 -14.90 -3.55
C SER A 271 13.55 -16.02 -3.95
N ASP A 272 13.35 -16.62 -5.11
CA ASP A 272 14.22 -17.67 -5.69
C ASP A 272 15.53 -17.13 -6.27
N GLN A 273 15.63 -15.80 -6.47
CA GLN A 273 16.82 -15.15 -7.01
C GLN A 273 17.65 -14.40 -5.95
N ILE A 274 17.17 -14.33 -4.72
CA ILE A 274 17.82 -13.60 -3.63
C ILE A 274 19.28 -14.02 -3.44
N GLU A 275 19.60 -15.32 -3.47
CA GLU A 275 20.96 -15.79 -3.29
C GLU A 275 21.88 -15.39 -4.47
N ALA A 276 21.34 -15.33 -5.69
CA ALA A 276 22.09 -14.84 -6.84
C ALA A 276 22.33 -13.33 -6.75
N ILE A 277 21.34 -12.57 -6.28
CA ILE A 277 21.45 -11.11 -6.09
C ILE A 277 22.45 -10.78 -4.97
N LYS A 278 22.45 -11.52 -3.85
CA LYS A 278 23.43 -11.36 -2.76
C LYS A 278 24.88 -11.56 -3.21
N GLY A 279 25.10 -12.36 -4.25
CA GLY A 279 26.41 -12.57 -4.83
C GLY A 279 26.87 -11.49 -5.82
N THR A 280 26.02 -10.48 -6.07
CA THR A 280 26.33 -9.36 -6.97
C THR A 280 27.00 -8.25 -6.16
N ASP A 281 28.16 -7.79 -6.62
CA ASP A 281 28.86 -6.65 -5.99
C ASP A 281 27.95 -5.42 -6.05
N ASP A 282 28.02 -4.59 -4.99
CA ASP A 282 27.32 -3.31 -4.91
C ASP A 282 25.78 -3.37 -4.83
N VAL A 283 25.20 -4.56 -4.61
CA VAL A 283 23.76 -4.76 -4.46
C VAL A 283 23.41 -5.14 -3.02
N ASN A 284 22.38 -4.49 -2.47
CA ASN A 284 21.83 -4.76 -1.14
C ASN A 284 20.40 -5.28 -1.23
N ILE A 285 20.05 -6.21 -0.36
CA ILE A 285 18.68 -6.70 -0.19
C ILE A 285 18.09 -6.08 1.06
N LEU A 286 17.02 -5.36 0.89
CA LEU A 286 16.24 -4.80 1.99
C LEU A 286 15.03 -5.70 2.26
N THR A 287 14.89 -6.13 3.50
CA THR A 287 13.73 -6.90 3.95
C THR A 287 12.98 -6.13 5.03
N THR A 288 11.66 -6.18 4.96
CA THR A 288 10.78 -5.56 5.95
C THR A 288 9.60 -6.47 6.23
N ASP A 289 9.05 -6.39 7.43
CA ASP A 289 7.79 -7.04 7.73
C ASP A 289 6.67 -6.43 6.88
N SER A 290 5.76 -7.26 6.41
CA SER A 290 4.68 -6.87 5.50
C SER A 290 3.32 -7.08 6.14
N ASN A 291 2.34 -6.25 5.78
CA ASN A 291 0.94 -6.48 6.08
C ASN A 291 0.26 -7.44 5.08
N ILE A 292 1.00 -7.99 4.13
CA ILE A 292 0.48 -8.95 3.16
C ILE A 292 0.37 -10.31 3.83
N MET A 293 -0.85 -10.83 3.87
CA MET A 293 -1.14 -12.18 4.35
C MET A 293 -1.55 -13.09 3.20
N ARG A 294 -1.00 -14.31 3.20
CA ARG A 294 -1.47 -15.40 2.33
C ARG A 294 -2.33 -16.36 3.15
N TYR A 295 -3.54 -16.59 2.73
CA TYR A 295 -4.49 -17.45 3.43
C TYR A 295 -5.36 -18.23 2.47
N VAL A 296 -5.97 -19.30 2.98
CA VAL A 296 -6.97 -20.10 2.26
C VAL A 296 -8.34 -19.73 2.81
N THR A 297 -9.21 -19.23 1.96
CA THR A 297 -10.62 -18.98 2.31
C THR A 297 -11.39 -20.27 2.24
N LEU A 298 -12.14 -20.59 3.29
CA LEU A 298 -13.00 -21.76 3.36
C LEU A 298 -14.46 -21.35 3.19
N ASN A 299 -15.16 -21.95 2.22
CA ASN A 299 -16.60 -21.74 2.06
C ASN A 299 -17.36 -22.52 3.14
N MET A 300 -17.92 -21.79 4.08
CA MET A 300 -18.66 -22.35 5.24
C MET A 300 -20.03 -22.94 4.88
N ASP A 301 -20.58 -22.64 3.68
CA ASP A 301 -21.82 -23.22 3.21
C ASP A 301 -21.65 -24.69 2.78
N LEU A 302 -20.42 -25.14 2.63
CA LEU A 302 -20.13 -26.55 2.39
C LEU A 302 -20.27 -27.33 3.71
N GLU A 303 -21.16 -28.33 3.72
CA GLU A 303 -21.47 -29.17 4.90
C GLU A 303 -20.17 -29.69 5.57
N GLN A 304 -19.20 -30.13 4.77
CA GLN A 304 -17.91 -30.65 5.26
C GLN A 304 -17.06 -29.63 5.96
N LEU A 305 -17.21 -28.34 5.61
CA LEU A 305 -16.41 -27.24 6.17
C LEU A 305 -17.16 -26.48 7.29
N SER A 306 -18.43 -26.80 7.52
CA SER A 306 -19.20 -26.19 8.63
C SER A 306 -18.74 -26.68 10.00
N ASP A 307 -18.19 -27.90 10.12
CA ASP A 307 -17.58 -28.39 11.35
C ASP A 307 -16.22 -27.71 11.63
N VAL A 308 -16.11 -27.11 12.81
CA VAL A 308 -14.87 -26.46 13.26
C VAL A 308 -13.68 -27.42 13.34
N LYS A 309 -13.92 -28.70 13.69
CA LYS A 309 -12.86 -29.70 13.80
C LYS A 309 -12.20 -29.99 12.45
N VAL A 310 -12.99 -29.97 11.37
CA VAL A 310 -12.45 -30.13 10.01
C VAL A 310 -11.55 -28.97 9.67
N ARG A 311 -11.95 -27.73 9.95
CA ARG A 311 -11.14 -26.55 9.69
C ARG A 311 -9.85 -26.51 10.54
N GLN A 312 -9.95 -26.92 11.81
CA GLN A 312 -8.78 -27.10 12.69
C GLN A 312 -7.83 -28.19 12.15
N ALA A 313 -8.37 -29.32 11.73
CA ALA A 313 -7.59 -30.40 11.13
C ALA A 313 -6.83 -29.91 9.89
N MET A 314 -7.46 -29.11 9.04
CA MET A 314 -6.78 -28.51 7.89
C MET A 314 -5.61 -27.62 8.30
N ASN A 315 -5.74 -26.82 9.36
CA ASN A 315 -4.65 -26.02 9.89
C ASN A 315 -3.48 -26.86 10.42
N TYR A 316 -3.76 -27.93 11.18
CA TYR A 316 -2.73 -28.84 11.69
C TYR A 316 -2.04 -29.66 10.59
N ALA A 317 -2.73 -29.89 9.46
CA ALA A 317 -2.20 -30.65 8.34
C ALA A 317 -1.23 -29.88 7.43
N ILE A 318 -1.13 -28.56 7.58
CA ILE A 318 -0.27 -27.72 6.74
C ILE A 318 1.02 -27.39 7.46
N ASP A 319 2.12 -27.85 6.89
CA ASP A 319 3.46 -27.42 7.30
C ASP A 319 3.75 -26.02 6.74
N LYS A 320 3.50 -25.00 7.56
CA LYS A 320 3.63 -23.60 7.15
C LYS A 320 5.09 -23.21 6.98
N ASP A 321 5.99 -23.75 7.79
CA ASP A 321 7.42 -23.46 7.71
C ASP A 321 8.03 -24.06 6.43
N ALA A 322 7.69 -25.31 6.13
CA ALA A 322 8.10 -25.94 4.87
C ALA A 322 7.53 -25.19 3.65
N TYR A 323 6.28 -24.70 3.73
CA TYR A 323 5.68 -23.88 2.68
C TYR A 323 6.45 -22.58 2.48
N ILE A 324 6.76 -21.86 3.57
CA ILE A 324 7.53 -20.61 3.52
C ILE A 324 8.93 -20.87 2.94
N GLN A 325 9.57 -21.93 3.37
CA GLN A 325 10.90 -22.30 2.86
C GLN A 325 10.86 -22.62 1.36
N LEU A 326 9.85 -23.34 0.90
CA LEU A 326 9.74 -23.76 -0.50
C LEU A 326 9.31 -22.62 -1.43
N MET A 327 8.33 -21.84 -1.01
CA MET A 327 7.69 -20.83 -1.87
C MET A 327 8.32 -19.45 -1.78
N TYR A 328 8.99 -19.16 -0.66
CA TYR A 328 9.53 -17.81 -0.38
C TYR A 328 10.98 -17.85 0.09
N SER A 329 11.69 -18.98 -0.10
CA SER A 329 13.10 -19.16 0.31
C SER A 329 13.37 -18.79 1.78
N GLY A 330 12.36 -18.97 2.65
CA GLY A 330 12.44 -18.62 4.06
C GLY A 330 12.02 -17.16 4.39
N TYR A 331 11.75 -16.33 3.39
CA TYR A 331 11.31 -14.94 3.59
C TYR A 331 9.81 -14.88 3.88
N GLY A 332 9.45 -15.02 5.14
CA GLY A 332 8.07 -14.98 5.63
C GLY A 332 7.97 -15.51 7.06
N LYS A 333 6.80 -15.33 7.65
CA LYS A 333 6.48 -15.81 9.00
C LYS A 333 5.14 -16.53 8.99
N PRO A 334 4.96 -17.66 9.72
CA PRO A 334 3.66 -18.26 9.91
C PRO A 334 2.70 -17.27 10.58
N ALA A 335 1.54 -17.07 9.99
CA ALA A 335 0.52 -16.20 10.57
C ALA A 335 -0.22 -16.91 11.71
N THR A 336 -0.37 -16.23 12.84
CA THR A 336 -1.13 -16.69 14.01
C THR A 336 -2.50 -16.02 14.13
N SER A 337 -2.69 -14.89 13.43
CA SER A 337 -3.92 -14.10 13.41
C SER A 337 -4.29 -13.72 11.96
N VAL A 338 -5.52 -13.30 11.76
CA VAL A 338 -5.99 -12.68 10.49
C VAL A 338 -5.52 -11.22 10.36
N VAL A 339 -5.00 -10.65 11.44
CA VAL A 339 -4.40 -9.31 11.45
C VAL A 339 -2.89 -9.50 11.48
N PRO A 340 -2.12 -8.89 10.57
CA PRO A 340 -0.66 -8.92 10.59
C PRO A 340 -0.09 -8.27 11.87
N SER A 341 1.06 -8.76 12.34
CA SER A 341 1.67 -8.32 13.61
C SER A 341 2.06 -6.84 13.65
N ILE A 342 2.23 -6.22 12.49
CA ILE A 342 2.58 -4.81 12.35
C ILE A 342 1.37 -3.87 12.35
N ILE A 343 0.15 -4.40 12.32
CA ILE A 343 -1.08 -3.59 12.31
C ILE A 343 -1.52 -3.31 13.74
N GLY A 344 -1.81 -2.05 14.03
CA GLY A 344 -2.35 -1.65 15.34
C GLY A 344 -3.61 -2.45 15.70
N GLY A 345 -3.64 -2.96 16.93
CA GLY A 345 -4.69 -3.87 17.40
C GLY A 345 -4.42 -5.35 17.13
N TYR A 346 -3.23 -5.70 16.61
CA TYR A 346 -2.80 -7.10 16.58
C TYR A 346 -2.74 -7.68 17.99
N GLU A 347 -3.24 -8.88 18.14
CA GLU A 347 -3.10 -9.70 19.32
C GLU A 347 -2.63 -11.09 18.89
N GLU A 348 -1.53 -11.54 19.45
CA GLU A 348 -0.98 -12.85 19.16
C GLU A 348 -1.93 -13.95 19.60
N GLN A 349 -2.25 -14.86 18.70
CA GLN A 349 -3.12 -16.00 18.95
C GLN A 349 -2.30 -17.29 19.04
N GLU A 350 -2.85 -18.30 19.72
CA GLU A 350 -2.25 -19.61 19.77
C GLU A 350 -2.07 -20.20 18.35
N ALA A 351 -0.84 -20.56 18.01
CA ALA A 351 -0.51 -21.07 16.69
C ALA A 351 -1.01 -22.51 16.50
N TYR A 352 -1.60 -22.78 15.34
CA TYR A 352 -1.75 -24.17 14.86
C TYR A 352 -0.39 -24.66 14.35
N THR A 353 0.29 -25.48 15.13
CA THR A 353 1.55 -26.14 14.74
C THR A 353 1.27 -27.30 13.79
N TYR A 354 2.25 -27.65 12.94
CA TYR A 354 2.12 -28.79 12.04
C TYR A 354 2.05 -30.10 12.85
N ASP A 355 0.91 -30.79 12.81
CA ASP A 355 0.65 -32.05 13.50
C ASP A 355 -0.37 -32.89 12.72
N VAL A 356 0.17 -33.81 11.91
CA VAL A 356 -0.64 -34.68 11.05
C VAL A 356 -1.48 -35.67 11.88
N ASP A 357 -1.01 -36.11 13.04
CA ASP A 357 -1.74 -37.07 13.85
C ASP A 357 -2.89 -36.40 14.58
N LYS A 358 -2.69 -35.16 15.05
CA LYS A 358 -3.78 -34.32 15.57
C LYS A 358 -4.83 -34.00 14.50
N ALA A 359 -4.38 -33.69 13.28
CA ALA A 359 -5.27 -33.51 12.14
C ALA A 359 -6.16 -34.72 11.86
N LYS A 360 -5.57 -35.94 11.86
CA LYS A 360 -6.31 -37.20 11.68
C LYS A 360 -7.29 -37.45 12.83
N GLU A 361 -6.92 -37.17 14.07
CA GLU A 361 -7.77 -37.30 15.25
C GLU A 361 -9.02 -36.42 15.10
N LEU A 362 -8.84 -35.12 14.78
CA LEU A 362 -9.92 -34.18 14.59
C LEU A 362 -10.87 -34.57 13.44
N MET A 363 -10.32 -35.05 12.33
CA MET A 363 -11.11 -35.58 11.21
C MET A 363 -11.94 -36.81 11.61
N LYS A 364 -11.39 -37.69 12.45
CA LYS A 364 -12.11 -38.85 13.00
C LYS A 364 -13.22 -38.40 13.94
N GLU A 365 -12.96 -37.41 14.82
CA GLU A 365 -13.95 -36.86 15.73
C GLU A 365 -15.09 -36.14 14.98
N ALA A 366 -14.82 -35.54 13.83
CA ALA A 366 -15.82 -34.96 12.93
C ALA A 366 -16.59 -36.02 12.13
N GLY A 367 -16.37 -37.31 12.37
CA GLY A 367 -17.04 -38.38 11.64
C GLY A 367 -16.54 -38.60 10.21
N ILE A 368 -15.47 -37.90 9.82
CA ILE A 368 -14.85 -38.07 8.50
C ILE A 368 -13.79 -39.17 8.60
N VAL A 369 -14.27 -40.44 8.64
CA VAL A 369 -13.38 -41.59 8.77
C VAL A 369 -12.86 -42.00 7.40
N GLY A 370 -11.54 -42.02 7.26
CA GLY A 370 -10.71 -42.88 6.45
C GLY A 370 -11.29 -43.45 5.15
N ALA A 371 -11.86 -42.63 4.31
CA ALA A 371 -11.91 -42.98 2.90
C ALA A 371 -10.57 -42.51 2.31
N GLY A 372 -9.62 -43.42 2.16
CA GLY A 372 -8.36 -43.14 1.49
C GLY A 372 -8.60 -42.30 0.24
N GLY A 373 -8.26 -41.02 0.28
CA GLY A 373 -8.23 -40.09 -0.84
C GLY A 373 -9.45 -39.91 -1.76
N ALA A 374 -10.46 -40.75 -1.68
CA ALA A 374 -11.57 -40.76 -2.63
C ALA A 374 -12.76 -39.82 -2.24
N GLY A 375 -13.00 -39.63 -0.94
CA GLY A 375 -14.08 -38.75 -0.46
C GLY A 375 -13.75 -37.26 -0.68
N LEU A 376 -12.56 -36.84 -0.34
CA LEU A 376 -12.11 -35.46 -0.56
C LEU A 376 -11.97 -35.12 -2.05
N LYS A 377 -11.48 -36.05 -2.87
CA LYS A 377 -11.37 -35.86 -4.33
C LYS A 377 -12.73 -35.66 -5.02
N ARG A 378 -13.80 -36.17 -4.45
CA ARG A 378 -15.16 -36.02 -5.02
C ARG A 378 -15.73 -34.64 -4.70
N SER A 379 -15.45 -34.08 -3.51
CA SER A 379 -15.90 -32.74 -3.09
C SER A 379 -15.14 -31.62 -3.83
N LEU A 380 -13.85 -31.78 -4.07
CA LEU A 380 -13.03 -30.80 -4.79
C LEU A 380 -13.33 -30.76 -6.31
N ARG A 381 -14.01 -31.78 -6.87
CA ARG A 381 -14.44 -31.75 -8.28
C ARG A 381 -15.71 -30.94 -8.54
N CYS A 382 -16.39 -30.47 -7.51
CA CYS A 382 -17.61 -29.68 -7.62
C CYS A 382 -17.39 -28.17 -7.54
N LEU A 383 -16.17 -27.70 -7.57
CA LEU A 383 -15.92 -26.27 -7.81
C LEU A 383 -16.23 -25.98 -9.27
N PRO A 384 -17.21 -25.10 -9.59
CA PRO A 384 -17.38 -24.64 -10.96
C PRO A 384 -16.04 -24.00 -11.38
N ARG A 385 -15.54 -24.36 -12.55
CA ARG A 385 -14.47 -23.60 -13.19
C ARG A 385 -14.95 -22.15 -13.26
N LEU A 386 -14.28 -21.27 -12.56
CA LEU A 386 -14.33 -19.85 -12.81
C LEU A 386 -13.70 -19.68 -14.19
N ASP A 387 -14.53 -19.74 -15.22
CA ASP A 387 -14.17 -19.27 -16.54
C ASP A 387 -14.02 -17.75 -16.43
N ARG A 388 -12.81 -17.30 -16.54
CA ARG A 388 -12.10 -16.04 -16.75
C ARG A 388 -12.91 -14.75 -16.69
#